data_6160e4971bef011cd17af97c4f97b272
#
_entry.id   6160e4971bef011cd17af97c4f97b272
#
_cell.length_a   1.000
_cell.length_b   1.000
_cell.length_c   1.000
_cell.angle_alpha   90.00
_cell.angle_beta   90.00
_cell.angle_gamma   90.00
#
_symmetry.space_group_name_H-M   'P 1'
#
loop_
_entity.id
_entity.type
_entity.pdbx_description
1 polymer ?
#
loop_
_entity_poly.entity_id
_entity_poly.type
_entity_poly.pdbx_seq_one_letter_code
_entity_poly.pdbx_strand_id
1 'polypeptide(L)'
;RQRQMCIRDSRYTASVDFDKRMAMADIDGSLAHAAMLAKVGVITEQDLADIRRGMAQIREEITSGAFEWQLELEDVHLNIEARLTALIGDAGKRLHTGRSRNDQVATDIRLYLRSEIDVIVARLEHLQEVMVHQAKQHAGLIMPGFTHMQVAQPVTFGHHMLAYVEMFERDRERMLDLRRRVNRSPLGAAALAGTTYPIDRESSASLLGFEA
;
A
#
# COMPACT_ATOMS: atom_id res chain seq x y z
N ARG A 1 7.06 -16.79 -23.36
CA ARG A 1 5.70 -16.82 -23.96
C ARG A 1 4.72 -17.05 -22.83
N GLN A 2 4.09 -16.01 -22.32
CA GLN A 2 2.88 -16.14 -21.52
C GLN A 2 1.85 -16.89 -22.40
N ARG A 3 1.39 -18.04 -21.94
CA ARG A 3 0.22 -18.67 -22.54
C ARG A 3 -0.94 -17.69 -22.35
N GLN A 4 -1.63 -17.35 -23.44
CA GLN A 4 -2.95 -16.76 -23.31
C GLN A 4 -3.79 -17.72 -22.47
N MET A 5 -4.10 -17.31 -21.27
CA MET A 5 -5.03 -18.03 -20.43
C MET A 5 -6.43 -17.93 -21.04
N CYS A 6 -7.24 -18.98 -20.92
CA CYS A 6 -8.61 -18.95 -21.40
C CYS A 6 -9.40 -17.84 -20.68
N ILE A 7 -10.39 -17.25 -21.33
CA ILE A 7 -11.32 -16.25 -20.75
C ILE A 7 -11.90 -16.71 -19.39
N ARG A 8 -12.07 -18.03 -19.17
CA ARG A 8 -12.49 -18.60 -17.88
C ARG A 8 -11.43 -18.46 -16.79
N ASP A 9 -10.15 -18.64 -17.14
CA ASP A 9 -9.05 -18.57 -16.18
C ASP A 9 -8.85 -17.11 -15.75
N SER A 10 -8.91 -16.16 -16.69
CA SER A 10 -8.82 -14.72 -16.38
C SER A 10 -9.92 -14.27 -15.40
N ARG A 11 -11.15 -14.75 -15.55
CA ARG A 11 -12.25 -14.43 -14.62
C ARG A 11 -12.04 -15.00 -13.21
N TYR A 12 -11.35 -16.13 -13.11
CA TYR A 12 -11.09 -16.77 -11.82
C TYR A 12 -9.85 -16.19 -11.13
N THR A 13 -8.82 -15.85 -11.89
CA THR A 13 -7.52 -15.40 -11.39
C THR A 13 -7.36 -13.89 -11.34
N ALA A 14 -8.21 -13.12 -12.04
CA ALA A 14 -8.13 -11.68 -12.08
C ALA A 14 -8.36 -11.06 -10.70
N SER A 15 -7.48 -10.13 -10.35
CA SER A 15 -7.49 -9.41 -9.06
C SER A 15 -7.77 -7.91 -9.20
N VAL A 16 -7.86 -7.38 -10.43
CA VAL A 16 -7.97 -5.95 -10.71
C VAL A 16 -9.13 -5.26 -9.98
N ASP A 17 -10.23 -5.97 -9.72
CA ASP A 17 -11.40 -5.41 -9.03
C ASP A 17 -11.09 -4.96 -7.59
N PHE A 18 -10.13 -5.59 -6.93
CA PHE A 18 -9.73 -5.27 -5.55
C PHE A 18 -8.30 -4.75 -5.44
N ASP A 19 -7.35 -5.18 -6.27
CA ASP A 19 -5.95 -4.76 -6.19
C ASP A 19 -5.67 -3.38 -6.80
N LYS A 20 -6.59 -2.83 -7.61
CA LYS A 20 -6.52 -1.43 -8.09
C LYS A 20 -6.36 -0.40 -6.97
N ARG A 21 -6.67 -0.77 -5.71
CA ARG A 21 -6.39 0.06 -4.52
C ARG A 21 -4.90 0.32 -4.33
N MET A 22 -4.03 -0.56 -4.83
CA MET A 22 -2.58 -0.42 -4.74
C MET A 22 -1.97 0.38 -5.90
N ALA A 23 -2.78 0.91 -6.82
CA ALA A 23 -2.29 1.58 -8.03
C ALA A 23 -1.28 2.70 -7.74
N MET A 24 -1.49 3.50 -6.70
CA MET A 24 -0.55 4.55 -6.31
C MET A 24 0.77 3.98 -5.80
N ALA A 25 0.71 2.88 -5.04
CA ALA A 25 1.89 2.17 -4.56
C ALA A 25 2.69 1.56 -5.71
N ASP A 26 2.01 0.95 -6.70
CA ASP A 26 2.66 0.42 -7.91
C ASP A 26 3.37 1.52 -8.72
N ILE A 27 2.72 2.67 -8.90
CA ILE A 27 3.32 3.82 -9.58
C ILE A 27 4.57 4.30 -8.83
N ASP A 28 4.50 4.46 -7.51
CA ASP A 28 5.63 4.92 -6.69
C ASP A 28 6.77 3.89 -6.70
N GLY A 29 6.46 2.59 -6.53
CA GLY A 29 7.42 1.50 -6.64
C GLY A 29 8.11 1.44 -8.00
N SER A 30 7.34 1.59 -9.07
CA SER A 30 7.82 1.62 -10.45
C SER A 30 8.71 2.83 -10.74
N LEU A 31 8.37 4.02 -10.22
CA LEU A 31 9.19 5.22 -10.37
C LEU A 31 10.53 5.12 -9.63
N ALA A 32 10.53 4.56 -8.42
CA ALA A 32 11.76 4.30 -7.66
C ALA A 32 12.65 3.28 -8.36
N HIS A 33 12.06 2.21 -8.91
CA HIS A 33 12.77 1.21 -9.69
C HIS A 33 13.38 1.80 -10.96
N ALA A 34 12.63 2.59 -11.73
CA ALA A 34 13.12 3.27 -12.92
C ALA A 34 14.28 4.23 -12.60
N ALA A 35 14.17 5.00 -11.52
CA ALA A 35 15.24 5.91 -11.09
C ALA A 35 16.53 5.14 -10.72
N MET A 36 16.40 4.02 -10.05
CA MET A 36 17.52 3.13 -9.73
C MET A 36 18.13 2.54 -11.01
N LEU A 37 17.33 2.05 -11.95
CA LEU A 37 17.82 1.49 -13.22
C LEU A 37 18.60 2.53 -14.04
N ALA A 38 18.15 3.78 -14.09
CA ALA A 38 18.88 4.87 -14.75
C ALA A 38 20.19 5.17 -14.02
N LYS A 39 20.17 5.26 -12.69
CA LYS A 39 21.37 5.49 -11.86
C LYS A 39 22.47 4.46 -12.12
N VAL A 40 22.10 3.20 -12.31
CA VAL A 40 23.07 2.12 -12.59
C VAL A 40 23.34 1.89 -14.08
N GLY A 41 22.79 2.72 -14.97
CA GLY A 41 23.03 2.69 -16.41
C GLY A 41 22.34 1.55 -17.17
N VAL A 42 21.32 0.92 -16.59
CA VAL A 42 20.53 -0.14 -17.24
C VAL A 42 19.50 0.43 -18.23
N ILE A 43 18.93 1.58 -17.90
CA ILE A 43 18.11 2.39 -18.81
C ILE A 43 18.73 3.78 -18.97
N THR A 44 18.33 4.49 -20.02
CA THR A 44 18.84 5.86 -20.26
C THR A 44 18.08 6.89 -19.42
N GLU A 45 18.68 8.08 -19.24
CA GLU A 45 17.99 9.22 -18.63
C GLU A 45 16.73 9.65 -19.42
N GLN A 46 16.75 9.46 -20.76
CA GLN A 46 15.60 9.73 -21.60
C GLN A 46 14.46 8.72 -21.31
N ASP A 47 14.77 7.42 -21.14
CA ASP A 47 13.79 6.42 -20.73
C ASP A 47 13.17 6.77 -19.37
N LEU A 48 13.99 7.20 -18.42
CA LEU A 48 13.50 7.64 -17.10
C LEU A 48 12.58 8.85 -17.21
N ALA A 49 12.93 9.84 -18.03
CA ALA A 49 12.09 11.01 -18.24
C ALA A 49 10.74 10.65 -18.87
N ASP A 50 10.75 9.75 -19.85
CA ASP A 50 9.54 9.26 -20.51
C ASP A 50 8.66 8.42 -19.54
N ILE A 51 9.25 7.55 -18.74
CA ILE A 51 8.55 6.77 -17.70
C ILE A 51 7.90 7.72 -16.68
N ARG A 52 8.63 8.73 -16.18
CA ARG A 52 8.08 9.71 -15.25
C ARG A 52 6.88 10.45 -15.82
N ARG A 53 6.97 10.89 -17.08
CA ARG A 53 5.86 11.57 -17.78
C ARG A 53 4.65 10.65 -17.94
N GLY A 54 4.86 9.41 -18.40
CA GLY A 54 3.79 8.43 -18.57
C GLY A 54 3.10 8.06 -17.25
N MET A 55 3.89 7.83 -16.19
CA MET A 55 3.35 7.52 -14.86
C MET A 55 2.59 8.70 -14.24
N ALA A 56 3.04 9.93 -14.46
CA ALA A 56 2.30 11.13 -14.02
C ALA A 56 0.93 11.22 -14.69
N GLN A 57 0.86 10.97 -16.01
CA GLN A 57 -0.42 10.93 -16.73
C GLN A 57 -1.33 9.81 -16.22
N ILE A 58 -0.82 8.60 -16.02
CA ILE A 58 -1.58 7.47 -15.48
C ILE A 58 -2.14 7.79 -14.09
N ARG A 59 -1.33 8.40 -13.22
CA ARG A 59 -1.75 8.85 -11.89
C ARG A 59 -2.93 9.82 -11.97
N GLU A 60 -2.89 10.76 -12.90
CA GLU A 60 -3.98 11.71 -13.14
C GLU A 60 -5.23 11.01 -13.65
N GLU A 61 -5.10 10.09 -14.62
CA GLU A 61 -6.21 9.29 -15.16
C GLU A 61 -6.89 8.46 -14.04
N ILE A 62 -6.12 7.84 -13.15
CA ILE A 62 -6.64 7.06 -12.01
C ILE A 62 -7.34 7.99 -10.99
N THR A 63 -6.71 9.10 -10.65
CA THR A 63 -7.25 10.02 -9.63
C THR A 63 -8.53 10.71 -10.10
N SER A 64 -8.63 11.03 -11.38
CA SER A 64 -9.84 11.62 -11.98
C SER A 64 -10.93 10.60 -12.30
N GLY A 65 -10.63 9.29 -12.17
CA GLY A 65 -11.54 8.21 -12.55
C GLY A 65 -11.65 7.96 -14.05
N ALA A 66 -10.76 8.54 -14.85
CA ALA A 66 -10.71 8.36 -16.31
C ALA A 66 -9.95 7.10 -16.74
N PHE A 67 -9.23 6.44 -15.83
CA PHE A 67 -8.48 5.23 -16.16
C PHE A 67 -9.40 4.04 -16.36
N GLU A 68 -9.29 3.39 -17.52
CA GLU A 68 -10.09 2.22 -17.87
C GLU A 68 -9.38 0.93 -17.44
N TRP A 69 -9.90 0.28 -16.40
CA TRP A 69 -9.42 -1.01 -15.92
C TRP A 69 -9.96 -2.14 -16.80
N GLN A 70 -9.05 -2.98 -17.31
CA GLN A 70 -9.37 -4.10 -18.18
C GLN A 70 -9.19 -5.41 -17.42
N LEU A 71 -10.26 -6.22 -17.32
CA LEU A 71 -10.24 -7.52 -16.64
C LEU A 71 -9.31 -8.52 -17.33
N GLU A 72 -9.17 -8.42 -18.64
CA GLU A 72 -8.31 -9.26 -19.47
C GLU A 72 -6.82 -9.08 -19.18
N LEU A 73 -6.47 -7.96 -18.54
CA LEU A 73 -5.10 -7.66 -18.06
C LEU A 73 -4.87 -8.14 -16.61
N GLU A 74 -5.81 -8.87 -16.02
CA GLU A 74 -5.75 -9.61 -14.77
C GLU A 74 -5.54 -8.76 -13.51
N ASP A 75 -4.45 -7.98 -13.42
CA ASP A 75 -4.04 -7.26 -12.21
C ASP A 75 -3.80 -5.76 -12.46
N VAL A 76 -3.68 -4.99 -11.38
CA VAL A 76 -3.37 -3.55 -11.40
C VAL A 76 -2.06 -3.28 -12.14
N HIS A 77 -1.07 -4.12 -11.94
CA HIS A 77 0.28 -3.93 -12.47
C HIS A 77 0.32 -4.05 -13.99
N LEU A 78 -0.34 -5.08 -14.56
CA LEU A 78 -0.39 -5.28 -16.00
C LEU A 78 -1.24 -4.19 -16.68
N ASN A 79 -2.31 -3.72 -16.03
CA ASN A 79 -3.10 -2.60 -16.51
C ASN A 79 -2.26 -1.32 -16.63
N ILE A 80 -1.49 -0.98 -15.58
CA ILE A 80 -0.60 0.20 -15.57
C ILE A 80 0.53 0.03 -16.59
N GLU A 81 1.16 -1.15 -16.66
CA GLU A 81 2.24 -1.45 -17.61
C GLU A 81 1.78 -1.36 -19.08
N ALA A 82 0.60 -1.88 -19.39
CA ALA A 82 0.00 -1.80 -20.73
C ALA A 82 -0.30 -0.34 -21.11
N ARG A 83 -0.90 0.43 -20.19
CA ARG A 83 -1.19 1.85 -20.41
C ARG A 83 0.10 2.65 -20.57
N LEU A 84 1.12 2.42 -19.75
CA LEU A 84 2.42 3.07 -19.87
C LEU A 84 3.04 2.79 -21.23
N THR A 85 3.05 1.52 -21.66
CA THR A 85 3.58 1.13 -22.96
C THR A 85 2.84 1.80 -24.11
N ALA A 86 1.50 1.95 -24.01
CA ALA A 86 0.71 2.66 -25.01
C ALA A 86 1.09 4.16 -25.09
N LEU A 87 1.45 4.78 -23.96
CA LEU A 87 1.81 6.19 -23.90
C LEU A 87 3.25 6.49 -24.37
N ILE A 88 4.22 5.63 -24.03
CA ILE A 88 5.65 5.93 -24.21
C ILE A 88 6.41 4.86 -25.02
N GLY A 89 5.73 3.83 -25.53
CA GLY A 89 6.34 2.81 -26.37
C GLY A 89 7.35 1.93 -25.63
N ASP A 90 8.50 1.65 -26.28
CA ASP A 90 9.50 0.69 -25.79
C ASP A 90 10.18 1.09 -24.46
N ALA A 91 10.22 2.37 -24.10
CA ALA A 91 10.67 2.81 -22.79
C ALA A 91 9.82 2.19 -21.65
N GLY A 92 8.49 2.05 -21.84
CA GLY A 92 7.60 1.39 -20.90
C GLY A 92 7.94 -0.08 -20.67
N LYS A 93 8.31 -0.80 -21.75
CA LYS A 93 8.70 -2.22 -21.66
C LYS A 93 10.03 -2.41 -20.90
N ARG A 94 10.95 -1.45 -20.98
CA ARG A 94 12.24 -1.51 -20.29
C ARG A 94 12.11 -1.34 -18.77
N LEU A 95 11.01 -0.78 -18.29
CA LEU A 95 10.74 -0.63 -16.86
C LEU A 95 10.77 -1.95 -16.09
N HIS A 96 10.38 -3.06 -16.73
CA HIS A 96 10.35 -4.37 -16.07
C HIS A 96 11.75 -5.05 -15.95
N THR A 97 12.80 -4.43 -16.46
CA THR A 97 14.17 -4.99 -16.42
C THR A 97 14.65 -5.18 -14.98
N GLY A 98 15.22 -6.36 -14.68
CA GLY A 98 15.75 -6.68 -13.35
C GLY A 98 14.71 -6.83 -12.24
N ARG A 99 13.42 -6.91 -12.57
CA ARG A 99 12.28 -7.04 -11.65
C ARG A 99 11.42 -8.25 -12.03
N SER A 100 10.73 -8.80 -11.07
CA SER A 100 9.67 -9.78 -11.27
C SER A 100 8.33 -9.21 -10.75
N ARG A 101 7.22 -9.79 -11.18
CA ARG A 101 5.93 -9.51 -10.57
C ARG A 101 5.94 -9.85 -9.07
N ASN A 102 6.72 -10.85 -8.65
CA ASN A 102 6.80 -11.29 -7.25
C ASN A 102 7.32 -10.18 -6.30
N ASP A 103 8.48 -9.59 -6.61
CA ASP A 103 9.04 -8.52 -5.75
C ASP A 103 8.31 -7.19 -5.94
N GLN A 104 7.74 -6.92 -7.11
CA GLN A 104 6.87 -5.78 -7.35
C GLN A 104 5.64 -5.83 -6.46
N VAL A 105 4.82 -6.88 -6.55
CA VAL A 105 3.60 -7.04 -5.74
C VAL A 105 3.90 -6.98 -4.25
N ALA A 106 4.97 -7.67 -3.80
CA ALA A 106 5.36 -7.67 -2.39
C ALA A 106 5.76 -6.26 -1.89
N THR A 107 6.38 -5.44 -2.75
CA THR A 107 6.71 -4.04 -2.44
C THR A 107 5.46 -3.18 -2.36
N ASP A 108 4.57 -3.31 -3.34
CA ASP A 108 3.36 -2.51 -3.43
C ASP A 108 2.38 -2.79 -2.28
N ILE A 109 2.24 -4.06 -1.87
CA ILE A 109 1.48 -4.43 -0.67
C ILE A 109 2.07 -3.75 0.57
N ARG A 110 3.39 -3.71 0.73
CA ARG A 110 4.02 -3.07 1.89
C ARG A 110 3.86 -1.56 1.88
N LEU A 111 3.99 -0.92 0.73
CA LEU A 111 3.73 0.52 0.57
C LEU A 111 2.27 0.86 0.89
N TYR A 112 1.33 0.09 0.34
CA TYR A 112 -0.10 0.24 0.60
C TYR A 112 -0.43 0.05 2.08
N LEU A 113 0.00 -1.07 2.69
CA LEU A 113 -0.24 -1.35 4.11
C LEU A 113 0.37 -0.28 5.02
N ARG A 114 1.56 0.23 4.70
CA ARG A 114 2.20 1.29 5.45
C ARG A 114 1.33 2.55 5.50
N SER A 115 0.78 2.95 4.36
CA SER A 115 -0.13 4.10 4.26
C SER A 115 -1.46 3.86 4.99
N GLU A 116 -2.05 2.67 4.85
CA GLU A 116 -3.31 2.32 5.53
C GLU A 116 -3.14 2.27 7.05
N ILE A 117 -2.00 1.75 7.54
CA ILE A 117 -1.70 1.74 8.97
C ILE A 117 -1.61 3.17 9.51
N ASP A 118 -0.95 4.08 8.80
CA ASP A 118 -0.84 5.49 9.22
C ASP A 118 -2.24 6.14 9.31
N VAL A 119 -3.14 5.84 8.38
CA VAL A 119 -4.54 6.29 8.43
C VAL A 119 -5.31 5.67 9.61
N ILE A 120 -5.13 4.37 9.88
CA ILE A 120 -5.79 3.69 11.00
C ILE A 120 -5.32 4.26 12.33
N VAL A 121 -4.01 4.48 12.50
CA VAL A 121 -3.43 5.09 13.70
C VAL A 121 -4.06 6.46 13.96
N ALA A 122 -4.11 7.33 12.96
CA ALA A 122 -4.72 8.65 13.09
C ALA A 122 -6.22 8.59 13.47
N ARG A 123 -6.96 7.61 12.93
CA ARG A 123 -8.37 7.40 13.28
C ARG A 123 -8.55 6.88 14.70
N LEU A 124 -7.67 6.01 15.18
CA LEU A 124 -7.68 5.53 16.56
C LEU A 124 -7.39 6.67 17.54
N GLU A 125 -6.40 7.50 17.25
CA GLU A 125 -6.08 8.68 18.06
C GLU A 125 -7.28 9.64 18.15
N HIS A 126 -7.90 9.94 17.02
CA HIS A 126 -9.09 10.79 17.02
C HIS A 126 -10.25 10.17 17.81
N LEU A 127 -10.49 8.86 17.67
CA LEU A 127 -11.53 8.17 18.44
C LEU A 127 -11.26 8.26 19.96
N GLN A 128 -10.01 8.05 20.38
CA GLN A 128 -9.60 8.17 21.79
C GLN A 128 -9.82 9.61 22.31
N GLU A 129 -9.47 10.64 21.54
CA GLU A 129 -9.71 12.04 21.89
C GLU A 129 -11.21 12.32 22.15
N VAL A 130 -12.07 11.86 21.23
CA VAL A 130 -13.54 12.01 21.38
C VAL A 130 -14.03 11.28 22.62
N MET A 131 -13.56 10.06 22.89
CA MET A 131 -13.96 9.29 24.08
C MET A 131 -13.49 9.96 25.37
N VAL A 132 -12.28 10.49 25.42
CA VAL A 132 -11.77 11.26 26.57
C VAL A 132 -12.58 12.52 26.78
N HIS A 133 -12.96 13.22 25.72
CA HIS A 133 -13.84 14.39 25.82
C HIS A 133 -15.20 14.02 26.43
N GLN A 134 -15.84 12.96 25.97
CA GLN A 134 -17.11 12.47 26.52
C GLN A 134 -16.96 12.02 27.98
N ALA A 135 -15.87 11.34 28.31
CA ALA A 135 -15.59 10.92 29.67
C ALA A 135 -15.48 12.12 30.64
N LYS A 136 -14.80 13.19 30.20
CA LYS A 136 -14.69 14.44 31.00
C LYS A 136 -16.03 15.14 31.16
N GLN A 137 -16.77 15.29 30.06
CA GLN A 137 -18.08 15.99 30.06
C GLN A 137 -19.09 15.29 30.97
N HIS A 138 -19.05 13.98 31.07
CA HIS A 138 -20.00 13.14 31.78
C HIS A 138 -19.38 12.38 32.96
N ALA A 139 -18.33 12.89 33.56
CA ALA A 139 -17.57 12.21 34.62
C ALA A 139 -18.38 11.86 35.84
N GLY A 140 -19.40 12.70 36.17
CA GLY A 140 -20.28 12.50 37.33
C GLY A 140 -21.49 11.61 37.07
N LEU A 141 -21.78 11.17 35.86
CA LEU A 141 -22.91 10.32 35.56
C LEU A 141 -22.66 8.89 36.05
N ILE A 142 -23.54 8.43 36.93
CA ILE A 142 -23.54 7.08 37.49
C ILE A 142 -24.42 6.18 36.62
N MET A 143 -23.94 4.98 36.30
CA MET A 143 -24.68 3.96 35.56
C MET A 143 -24.44 2.58 36.19
N PRO A 144 -25.35 1.60 35.97
CA PRO A 144 -25.12 0.23 36.42
C PRO A 144 -24.02 -0.43 35.63
N GLY A 145 -23.05 -1.03 36.30
CA GLY A 145 -22.12 -2.00 35.72
C GLY A 145 -22.76 -3.39 35.73
N PHE A 146 -22.41 -4.19 34.73
CA PHE A 146 -22.99 -5.53 34.52
C PHE A 146 -21.95 -6.60 34.54
N THR A 147 -22.27 -7.77 35.11
CA THR A 147 -21.58 -9.04 34.93
C THR A 147 -22.62 -10.12 34.66
N HIS A 148 -22.31 -11.06 33.75
CA HIS A 148 -23.25 -12.12 33.37
C HIS A 148 -24.64 -11.61 32.98
N MET A 149 -24.73 -10.45 32.32
CA MET A 149 -25.99 -9.75 31.99
C MET A 149 -26.86 -9.36 33.21
N GLN A 150 -26.31 -9.35 34.43
CA GLN A 150 -26.96 -8.94 35.67
C GLN A 150 -26.30 -7.64 36.17
N VAL A 151 -27.12 -6.80 36.83
CA VAL A 151 -26.61 -5.59 37.49
C VAL A 151 -25.66 -6.02 38.60
N ALA A 152 -24.45 -5.51 38.59
CA ALA A 152 -23.43 -5.81 39.60
C ALA A 152 -23.18 -4.62 40.51
N GLN A 153 -22.41 -3.65 40.03
CA GLN A 153 -22.03 -2.47 40.85
C GLN A 153 -22.17 -1.17 40.07
N PRO A 154 -22.33 -0.01 40.75
CA PRO A 154 -22.34 1.27 40.05
C PRO A 154 -20.96 1.60 39.51
N VAL A 155 -20.95 2.17 38.31
CA VAL A 155 -19.75 2.73 37.65
C VAL A 155 -20.09 4.12 37.11
N THR A 156 -19.06 4.95 36.83
CA THR A 156 -19.31 6.20 36.14
C THR A 156 -19.23 6.00 34.63
N PHE A 157 -19.97 6.78 33.87
CA PHE A 157 -19.88 6.80 32.41
C PHE A 157 -18.44 7.12 31.94
N GLY A 158 -17.78 8.07 32.61
CA GLY A 158 -16.38 8.40 32.32
C GLY A 158 -15.46 7.21 32.49
N HIS A 159 -15.58 6.44 33.57
CA HIS A 159 -14.79 5.22 33.79
C HIS A 159 -15.03 4.18 32.67
N HIS A 160 -16.29 4.01 32.28
CA HIS A 160 -16.67 3.11 31.18
C HIS A 160 -16.02 3.53 29.86
N MET A 161 -16.05 4.81 29.49
CA MET A 161 -15.41 5.32 28.28
C MET A 161 -13.89 5.15 28.30
N LEU A 162 -13.24 5.42 29.43
CA LEU A 162 -11.79 5.28 29.56
C LEU A 162 -11.30 3.83 29.43
N ALA A 163 -12.13 2.85 29.79
CA ALA A 163 -11.80 1.45 29.54
C ALA A 163 -11.61 1.15 28.02
N TYR A 164 -12.42 1.76 27.17
CA TYR A 164 -12.24 1.65 25.71
C TYR A 164 -11.03 2.44 25.22
N VAL A 165 -10.74 3.60 25.78
CA VAL A 165 -9.51 4.35 25.44
C VAL A 165 -8.28 3.48 25.65
N GLU A 166 -8.20 2.78 26.79
CA GLU A 166 -7.10 1.84 27.08
C GLU A 166 -7.06 0.64 26.11
N MET A 167 -8.20 0.18 25.64
CA MET A 167 -8.25 -0.90 24.63
C MET A 167 -7.74 -0.41 23.27
N PHE A 168 -8.16 0.76 22.81
CA PHE A 168 -7.72 1.35 21.55
C PHE A 168 -6.26 1.79 21.57
N GLU A 169 -5.74 2.17 22.76
CA GLU A 169 -4.28 2.44 22.88
C GLU A 169 -3.46 1.19 22.57
N ARG A 170 -3.83 0.04 23.13
CA ARG A 170 -3.17 -1.23 22.80
C ARG A 170 -3.31 -1.61 21.33
N ASP A 171 -4.42 -1.27 20.67
CA ASP A 171 -4.59 -1.49 19.23
C ASP A 171 -3.70 -0.54 18.42
N ARG A 172 -3.58 0.73 18.84
CA ARG A 172 -2.67 1.71 18.23
C ARG A 172 -1.21 1.23 18.32
N GLU A 173 -0.78 0.75 19.47
CA GLU A 173 0.57 0.20 19.66
C GLU A 173 0.84 -1.00 18.74
N ARG A 174 -0.14 -1.92 18.58
CA ARG A 174 -0.05 -3.04 17.65
C ARG A 174 0.12 -2.57 16.21
N MET A 175 -0.62 -1.54 15.79
CA MET A 175 -0.49 -0.95 14.46
C MET A 175 0.90 -0.33 14.24
N LEU A 176 1.44 0.40 15.22
CA LEU A 176 2.77 0.99 15.15
C LEU A 176 3.88 -0.09 15.09
N ASP A 177 3.74 -1.19 15.84
CA ASP A 177 4.66 -2.33 15.75
C ASP A 177 4.58 -2.99 14.37
N LEU A 178 3.39 -3.22 13.84
CA LEU A 178 3.19 -3.75 12.50
C LEU A 178 3.82 -2.81 11.46
N ARG A 179 3.64 -1.51 11.59
CA ARG A 179 4.22 -0.50 10.70
C ARG A 179 5.73 -0.63 10.57
N ARG A 180 6.45 -0.83 11.68
CA ARG A 180 7.91 -1.08 11.65
C ARG A 180 8.25 -2.37 10.92
N ARG A 181 7.47 -3.43 11.10
CA ARG A 181 7.73 -4.74 10.48
C ARG A 181 7.50 -4.73 8.97
N VAL A 182 6.50 -4.01 8.46
CA VAL A 182 6.25 -3.89 7.03
C VAL A 182 7.18 -2.90 6.33
N ASN A 183 7.93 -2.08 7.08
CA ASN A 183 8.81 -1.04 6.55
C ASN A 183 10.18 -1.59 6.09
N ARG A 184 10.15 -2.70 5.33
CA ARG A 184 11.32 -3.33 4.72
C ARG A 184 11.05 -3.62 3.26
N SER A 185 11.98 -3.21 2.36
CA SER A 185 11.82 -3.33 0.92
C SER A 185 12.15 -4.74 0.42
N PRO A 186 11.22 -5.45 -0.25
CA PRO A 186 11.53 -6.67 -0.97
C PRO A 186 12.03 -6.42 -2.40
N LEU A 187 11.95 -5.17 -2.91
CA LEU A 187 12.28 -4.82 -4.28
C LEU A 187 13.77 -5.14 -4.58
N GLY A 188 13.97 -5.86 -5.70
CA GLY A 188 15.29 -6.36 -6.09
C GLY A 188 15.53 -7.83 -5.74
N ALA A 189 14.57 -8.50 -5.05
CA ALA A 189 14.60 -9.97 -4.93
C ALA A 189 14.24 -10.67 -6.24
N ALA A 190 13.69 -9.94 -7.20
CA ALA A 190 13.23 -10.46 -8.48
C ALA A 190 12.25 -11.64 -8.29
N ALA A 191 12.43 -12.74 -9.03
CA ALA A 191 11.52 -13.88 -8.93
C ALA A 191 11.60 -14.57 -7.55
N LEU A 192 12.80 -14.68 -6.95
CA LEU A 192 13.00 -15.30 -5.63
C LEU A 192 14.37 -14.98 -4.97
N ALA A 193 15.46 -14.85 -5.72
CA ALA A 193 16.82 -14.83 -5.16
C ALA A 193 17.73 -13.73 -5.75
N GLY A 194 17.12 -12.71 -6.38
CA GLY A 194 17.84 -11.61 -6.98
C GLY A 194 17.98 -11.73 -8.50
N THR A 195 18.82 -10.89 -9.08
CA THR A 195 19.04 -10.77 -10.53
C THR A 195 20.53 -10.57 -10.83
N THR A 196 20.94 -10.87 -12.06
CA THR A 196 22.31 -10.60 -12.55
C THR A 196 22.54 -9.15 -12.97
N TYR A 197 21.48 -8.34 -13.03
CA TYR A 197 21.62 -6.91 -13.28
C TYR A 197 22.25 -6.20 -12.07
N PRO A 198 23.05 -5.15 -12.29
CA PRO A 198 23.76 -4.43 -11.22
C PRO A 198 22.82 -3.46 -10.49
N ILE A 199 21.68 -3.96 -9.98
CA ILE A 199 20.69 -3.14 -9.29
C ILE A 199 21.18 -2.65 -7.92
N ASP A 200 20.78 -1.44 -7.55
CA ASP A 200 21.05 -0.81 -6.26
C ASP A 200 19.79 -0.85 -5.39
N ARG A 201 19.66 -1.92 -4.59
CA ARG A 201 18.50 -2.15 -3.72
C ARG A 201 18.33 -1.08 -2.62
N GLU A 202 19.45 -0.59 -2.09
CA GLU A 202 19.44 0.44 -1.05
C GLU A 202 18.91 1.77 -1.61
N SER A 203 19.29 2.12 -2.83
CA SER A 203 18.79 3.30 -3.52
C SER A 203 17.27 3.24 -3.71
N SER A 204 16.73 2.12 -4.20
CA SER A 204 15.28 1.97 -4.39
C SER A 204 14.52 1.95 -3.06
N ALA A 205 15.04 1.28 -2.03
CA ALA A 205 14.46 1.28 -0.69
C ALA A 205 14.40 2.69 -0.08
N SER A 206 15.50 3.44 -0.19
CA SER A 206 15.59 4.83 0.29
C SER A 206 14.61 5.74 -0.42
N LEU A 207 14.48 5.64 -1.76
CA LEU A 207 13.52 6.43 -2.54
C LEU A 207 12.06 6.17 -2.13
N LEU A 208 11.76 4.96 -1.66
CA LEU A 208 10.43 4.57 -1.18
C LEU A 208 10.24 4.79 0.33
N GLY A 209 11.26 5.30 1.03
CA GLY A 209 11.21 5.54 2.47
C GLY A 209 11.13 4.27 3.31
N PHE A 210 11.67 3.14 2.82
CA PHE A 210 11.87 1.95 3.63
C PHE A 210 13.11 2.10 4.52
N GLU A 211 13.11 1.43 5.67
CA GLU A 211 14.24 1.43 6.60
C GLU A 211 15.36 0.47 6.14
N ALA A 212 15.02 -0.58 5.39
CA ALA A 212 15.93 -1.57 4.85
C ALA A 212 15.33 -2.27 3.62
#